data_42e62b109988b7bf33c652ebe784b0c6
#
_entry.id   42e62b109988b7bf33c652ebe784b0c6
#
_cell.length_a   1.000
_cell.length_b   1.000
_cell.length_c   1.000
_cell.angle_alpha   90.00
_cell.angle_beta   90.00
_cell.angle_gamma   90.00
#
_symmetry.space_group_name_H-M   'P 1'
#
loop_
_entity.id
_entity.type
_entity.pdbx_description
1 polymer ?
#
loop_
_entity_poly.entity_id
_entity_poly.type
_entity_poly.pdbx_seq_one_letter_code
_entity_poly.pdbx_strand_id
1 'polypeptide(L)'
;MTDLTKLPVTVITGFLGSGKTTLIRHLMQNPGGKRLAVIVNEFGDVGVDGDILKSCAIPECPAENILELANGCICCTVADDFIPTIEALMALSPRPEHILIETSGLALPKPLLKAFDWPDIRSRITVDGVIALADAEAVAAGRFAPNIDAVEAQRAADDSLDHETPLSEVFEDQISCADLILLTKPDLAGEDGIARAKDIIA
;
A
#
# COMPACT_ATOMS: atom_id res chain seq x y z
N MET A 1 -28.04 17.04 0.83
CA MET A 1 -28.25 15.62 1.12
C MET A 1 -26.89 15.06 1.41
N THR A 2 -26.64 14.61 2.65
CA THR A 2 -25.39 13.95 3.00
C THR A 2 -25.36 12.61 2.24
N ASP A 3 -24.36 12.44 1.37
CA ASP A 3 -24.12 11.19 0.69
C ASP A 3 -23.74 10.13 1.76
N LEU A 4 -24.62 9.16 1.97
CA LEU A 4 -24.43 8.10 2.95
C LEU A 4 -23.68 6.89 2.38
N THR A 5 -23.22 6.99 1.14
CA THR A 5 -22.40 5.94 0.53
C THR A 5 -21.03 5.89 1.20
N LYS A 6 -20.63 4.69 1.60
CA LYS A 6 -19.27 4.48 2.13
C LYS A 6 -18.27 4.71 1.02
N LEU A 7 -17.14 5.31 1.39
CA LEU A 7 -16.03 5.54 0.48
C LEU A 7 -15.22 4.24 0.35
N PRO A 8 -15.07 3.69 -0.86
CA PRO A 8 -14.28 2.48 -1.07
C PRO A 8 -12.79 2.75 -0.92
N VAL A 9 -12.07 1.77 -0.36
CA VAL A 9 -10.64 1.81 -0.11
C VAL A 9 -10.00 0.56 -0.71
N THR A 10 -8.92 0.73 -1.48
CA THR A 10 -8.03 -0.36 -1.88
C THR A 10 -6.72 -0.25 -1.13
N VAL A 11 -6.34 -1.32 -0.44
CA VAL A 11 -5.03 -1.43 0.23
C VAL A 11 -4.03 -2.06 -0.73
N ILE A 12 -2.87 -1.43 -0.88
CA ILE A 12 -1.78 -1.87 -1.75
C ILE A 12 -0.59 -2.21 -0.86
N THR A 13 -0.20 -3.48 -0.85
CA THR A 13 0.91 -4.01 -0.06
C THR A 13 1.93 -4.73 -0.94
N GLY A 14 3.05 -5.14 -0.36
CA GLY A 14 4.14 -5.83 -1.04
C GLY A 14 5.50 -5.30 -0.61
N PHE A 15 6.53 -6.11 -0.73
CA PHE A 15 7.88 -5.78 -0.27
C PHE A 15 8.51 -4.57 -0.97
N LEU A 16 9.62 -4.08 -0.41
CA LEU A 16 10.43 -3.01 -1.00
C LEU A 16 10.84 -3.39 -2.44
N GLY A 17 10.65 -2.45 -3.36
CA GLY A 17 10.98 -2.65 -4.78
C GLY A 17 10.00 -3.54 -5.55
N SER A 18 8.88 -3.98 -4.95
CA SER A 18 7.83 -4.74 -5.65
C SER A 18 7.03 -3.91 -6.66
N GLY A 19 7.14 -2.57 -6.63
CA GLY A 19 6.50 -1.68 -7.61
C GLY A 19 5.22 -1.00 -7.11
N LYS A 20 4.94 -0.95 -5.80
CA LYS A 20 3.75 -0.31 -5.20
C LYS A 20 3.56 1.14 -5.69
N THR A 21 4.55 1.98 -5.47
CA THR A 21 4.54 3.39 -5.89
C THR A 21 4.36 3.56 -7.40
N THR A 22 4.95 2.64 -8.19
CA THR A 22 4.77 2.62 -9.65
C THR A 22 3.32 2.32 -10.03
N LEU A 23 2.68 1.35 -9.37
CA LEU A 23 1.28 1.03 -9.59
C LEU A 23 0.38 2.21 -9.21
N ILE A 24 0.59 2.80 -8.03
CA ILE A 24 -0.20 3.95 -7.56
C ILE A 24 -0.10 5.10 -8.55
N ARG A 25 1.12 5.44 -8.98
CA ARG A 25 1.33 6.49 -10.01
C ARG A 25 0.60 6.18 -11.31
N HIS A 26 0.61 4.92 -11.75
CA HIS A 26 -0.13 4.52 -12.95
C HIS A 26 -1.64 4.68 -12.77
N LEU A 27 -2.19 4.29 -11.62
CA LEU A 27 -3.61 4.44 -11.31
C LEU A 27 -4.02 5.92 -11.23
N MET A 28 -3.17 6.77 -10.63
CA MET A 28 -3.40 8.20 -10.57
C MET A 28 -3.40 8.86 -11.97
N GLN A 29 -2.52 8.40 -12.87
CA GLN A 29 -2.47 8.88 -14.26
C GLN A 29 -3.62 8.35 -15.11
N ASN A 30 -4.28 7.26 -14.68
CA ASN A 30 -5.36 6.58 -15.39
C ASN A 30 -6.55 6.31 -14.45
N PRO A 31 -7.17 7.33 -13.86
CA PRO A 31 -8.15 7.17 -12.78
C PRO A 31 -9.52 6.64 -13.26
N GLY A 32 -9.69 6.44 -14.57
CA GLY A 32 -10.95 5.95 -15.13
C GLY A 32 -12.14 6.90 -14.89
N GLY A 33 -11.88 8.19 -14.78
CA GLY A 33 -12.88 9.21 -14.48
C GLY A 33 -13.28 9.32 -13.01
N LYS A 34 -12.63 8.61 -12.10
CA LYS A 34 -12.85 8.70 -10.66
C LYS A 34 -11.90 9.71 -10.02
N ARG A 35 -12.36 10.39 -8.98
CA ARG A 35 -11.49 11.20 -8.12
C ARG A 35 -10.84 10.30 -7.09
N LEU A 36 -9.53 10.07 -7.26
CA LEU A 36 -8.74 9.26 -6.35
C LEU A 36 -8.16 10.14 -5.24
N ALA A 37 -8.00 9.55 -4.05
CA ALA A 37 -7.12 10.03 -3.01
C ALA A 37 -6.13 8.94 -2.64
N VAL A 38 -4.95 9.33 -2.18
CA VAL A 38 -3.88 8.39 -1.83
C VAL A 38 -3.41 8.67 -0.40
N ILE A 39 -3.32 7.63 0.40
CA ILE A 39 -2.63 7.65 1.69
C ILE A 39 -1.34 6.86 1.50
N VAL A 40 -0.22 7.51 1.72
CA VAL A 40 1.09 6.87 1.68
C VAL A 40 1.54 6.65 3.12
N ASN A 41 1.79 5.41 3.46
CA ASN A 41 2.35 5.00 4.73
C ASN A 41 3.78 4.52 4.51
N GLU A 42 4.70 5.48 4.38
CA GLU A 42 6.12 5.20 4.24
C GLU A 42 6.88 5.51 5.53
N PHE A 43 7.89 4.68 5.78
CA PHE A 43 8.80 4.81 6.89
C PHE A 43 10.11 5.46 6.45
N GLY A 44 10.55 6.50 7.19
CA GLY A 44 11.84 7.14 7.01
C GLY A 44 11.76 8.67 6.91
N ASP A 45 12.84 9.35 7.25
CA ASP A 45 13.00 10.81 7.25
C ASP A 45 12.88 11.49 5.87
N VAL A 46 12.59 10.71 4.83
CA VAL A 46 12.45 11.22 3.47
C VAL A 46 11.24 10.54 2.84
N GLY A 47 10.11 11.21 2.84
CA GLY A 47 8.90 10.81 2.10
C GLY A 47 9.14 10.80 0.57
N VAL A 48 10.09 9.97 0.13
CA VAL A 48 10.52 9.92 -1.28
C VAL A 48 9.36 9.52 -2.18
N ASP A 49 8.53 8.56 -1.72
CA ASP A 49 7.42 8.09 -2.52
C ASP A 49 6.26 9.10 -2.56
N GLY A 50 5.95 9.74 -1.42
CA GLY A 50 4.97 10.82 -1.38
C GLY A 50 5.42 12.05 -2.17
N ASP A 51 6.68 12.45 -2.08
CA ASP A 51 7.23 13.56 -2.88
C ASP A 51 7.26 13.23 -4.38
N ILE A 52 7.56 11.98 -4.75
CA ILE A 52 7.48 11.53 -6.14
C ILE A 52 6.04 11.61 -6.64
N LEU A 53 5.07 11.18 -5.85
CA LEU A 53 3.66 11.24 -6.21
C LEU A 53 3.17 12.70 -6.33
N LYS A 54 3.51 13.56 -5.36
CA LYS A 54 3.17 15.00 -5.39
C LYS A 54 3.81 15.75 -6.55
N SER A 55 5.04 15.37 -6.92
CA SER A 55 5.76 16.01 -8.04
C SER A 55 5.20 15.67 -9.42
N CYS A 56 4.37 14.65 -9.53
CA CYS A 56 3.80 14.22 -10.80
C CYS A 56 2.79 15.21 -11.40
N ALA A 57 2.33 16.24 -10.65
CA ALA A 57 1.39 17.27 -11.12
C ALA A 57 0.25 16.71 -11.98
N ILE A 58 -0.44 15.67 -11.46
CA ILE A 58 -1.49 14.97 -12.19
C ILE A 58 -2.79 15.77 -12.06
N PRO A 59 -3.39 16.27 -13.14
CA PRO A 59 -4.58 17.13 -13.08
C PRO A 59 -5.78 16.45 -12.38
N GLU A 60 -5.88 15.13 -12.51
CA GLU A 60 -6.98 14.33 -11.96
C GLU A 60 -6.79 13.96 -10.48
N CYS A 61 -5.57 14.13 -9.95
CA CYS A 61 -5.25 13.94 -8.54
C CYS A 61 -4.37 15.09 -8.06
N PRO A 62 -4.94 16.20 -7.63
CA PRO A 62 -4.17 17.32 -7.09
C PRO A 62 -3.39 16.92 -5.81
N ALA A 63 -2.28 17.60 -5.55
CA ALA A 63 -1.38 17.26 -4.44
C ALA A 63 -2.08 17.24 -3.07
N GLU A 64 -3.16 17.97 -2.90
CA GLU A 64 -4.01 17.99 -1.70
C GLU A 64 -4.75 16.66 -1.44
N ASN A 65 -4.89 15.81 -2.45
CA ASN A 65 -5.48 14.47 -2.35
C ASN A 65 -4.45 13.40 -1.98
N ILE A 66 -3.18 13.78 -1.82
CA ILE A 66 -2.10 12.88 -1.42
C ILE A 66 -1.72 13.23 0.01
N LEU A 67 -2.02 12.35 0.95
CA LEU A 67 -1.72 12.50 2.36
C LEU A 67 -0.65 11.50 2.78
N GLU A 68 0.35 12.00 3.47
CA GLU A 68 1.39 11.18 4.12
C GLU A 68 1.07 11.06 5.60
N LEU A 69 1.22 9.86 6.14
CA LEU A 69 1.12 9.64 7.58
C LEU A 69 2.50 9.88 8.20
N ALA A 70 2.59 10.90 9.05
CA ALA A 70 3.86 11.45 9.53
C ALA A 70 4.55 10.61 10.62
N ASN A 71 3.85 9.66 11.26
CA ASN A 71 4.31 9.03 12.50
C ASN A 71 4.42 7.51 12.44
N GLY A 72 5.09 6.97 11.41
CA GLY A 72 5.42 5.57 11.43
C GLY A 72 4.35 4.60 10.91
N CYS A 73 4.57 3.32 11.17
CA CYS A 73 3.72 2.27 10.63
C CYS A 73 2.26 2.45 11.08
N ILE A 74 1.33 2.52 10.13
CA ILE A 74 -0.13 2.49 10.38
C ILE A 74 -0.51 1.39 11.39
N CYS A 75 0.25 0.29 11.47
CA CYS A 75 -0.04 -0.80 12.39
C CYS A 75 0.16 -0.44 13.87
N CYS A 76 0.99 0.56 14.21
CA CYS A 76 1.28 0.94 15.60
C CYS A 76 0.51 2.19 16.06
N THR A 77 0.22 3.14 15.16
CA THR A 77 -0.41 4.43 15.47
C THR A 77 -1.77 4.62 14.77
N VAL A 78 -2.40 3.53 14.34
CA VAL A 78 -3.64 3.56 13.52
C VAL A 78 -4.74 4.44 14.14
N ALA A 79 -4.85 4.49 15.47
CA ALA A 79 -5.91 5.24 16.12
C ALA A 79 -5.71 6.75 16.06
N ASP A 80 -4.48 7.22 16.22
CA ASP A 80 -4.20 8.64 16.44
C ASP A 80 -4.10 9.42 15.11
N ASP A 81 -3.53 8.82 14.07
CA ASP A 81 -3.29 9.49 12.78
C ASP A 81 -4.25 9.06 11.67
N PHE A 82 -4.73 7.82 11.68
CA PHE A 82 -5.55 7.28 10.61
C PHE A 82 -6.97 7.87 10.58
N ILE A 83 -7.64 7.98 11.74
CA ILE A 83 -8.99 8.55 11.82
C ILE A 83 -9.00 10.02 11.36
N PRO A 84 -8.11 10.90 11.88
CA PRO A 84 -8.02 12.28 11.40
C PRO A 84 -7.73 12.38 9.90
N THR A 85 -6.89 11.51 9.37
CA THR A 85 -6.55 11.48 7.94
C THR A 85 -7.76 11.12 7.08
N ILE A 86 -8.53 10.11 7.47
CA ILE A 86 -9.78 9.75 6.78
C ILE A 86 -10.78 10.92 6.87
N GLU A 87 -10.89 11.57 8.00
CA GLU A 87 -11.79 12.73 8.17
C GLU A 87 -11.38 13.90 7.27
N ALA A 88 -10.09 14.18 7.17
CA ALA A 88 -9.56 15.21 6.27
C ALA A 88 -9.88 14.91 4.81
N LEU A 89 -9.68 13.66 4.34
CA LEU A 89 -10.03 13.24 2.98
C LEU A 89 -11.53 13.36 2.71
N MET A 90 -12.35 13.00 3.67
CA MET A 90 -13.81 13.10 3.53
C MET A 90 -14.31 14.55 3.51
N ALA A 91 -13.55 15.49 4.05
CA ALA A 91 -13.85 16.92 4.05
C ALA A 91 -13.46 17.64 2.77
N LEU A 92 -12.67 17.01 1.90
CA LEU A 92 -12.26 17.59 0.61
C LEU A 92 -13.46 17.90 -0.28
N SER A 93 -13.33 18.98 -1.08
CA SER A 93 -14.35 19.39 -2.03
C SER A 93 -13.72 19.68 -3.41
N PRO A 94 -13.98 18.86 -4.42
CA PRO A 94 -14.92 17.73 -4.43
C PRO A 94 -14.41 16.52 -3.61
N ARG A 95 -15.34 15.78 -2.98
CA ARG A 95 -15.01 14.57 -2.21
C ARG A 95 -14.40 13.50 -3.12
N PRO A 96 -13.36 12.76 -2.68
CA PRO A 96 -12.84 11.60 -3.38
C PRO A 96 -13.93 10.51 -3.55
N GLU A 97 -13.78 9.71 -4.60
CA GLU A 97 -14.67 8.59 -4.90
C GLU A 97 -14.01 7.24 -4.58
N HIS A 98 -12.70 7.23 -4.39
CA HIS A 98 -11.92 6.05 -4.02
C HIS A 98 -10.62 6.46 -3.31
N ILE A 99 -10.22 5.70 -2.29
CA ILE A 99 -8.94 5.89 -1.61
C ILE A 99 -8.01 4.72 -1.94
N LEU A 100 -6.77 5.02 -2.27
CA LEU A 100 -5.68 4.05 -2.35
C LEU A 100 -4.82 4.21 -1.09
N ILE A 101 -4.52 3.12 -0.40
CA ILE A 101 -3.62 3.14 0.77
C ILE A 101 -2.41 2.28 0.44
N GLU A 102 -1.25 2.91 0.37
CA GLU A 102 0.03 2.21 0.29
C GLU A 102 0.51 1.84 1.69
N THR A 103 0.84 0.58 1.91
CA THR A 103 1.50 0.15 3.14
C THR A 103 3.01 0.14 2.96
N SER A 104 3.75 0.37 4.04
CA SER A 104 5.20 0.12 4.05
C SER A 104 5.51 -1.30 3.58
N GLY A 105 6.62 -1.45 2.86
CA GLY A 105 7.07 -2.75 2.35
C GLY A 105 7.34 -3.80 3.43
N LEU A 106 7.52 -3.38 4.67
CA LEU A 106 7.79 -4.24 5.82
C LEU A 106 6.62 -4.32 6.80
N ALA A 107 5.50 -3.67 6.49
CA ALA A 107 4.32 -3.68 7.34
C ALA A 107 3.51 -4.96 7.16
N LEU A 108 2.99 -5.46 8.29
CA LEU A 108 1.94 -6.47 8.31
C LEU A 108 0.60 -5.80 7.97
N PRO A 109 -0.12 -6.20 6.91
CA PRO A 109 -1.36 -5.52 6.53
C PRO A 109 -2.53 -5.83 7.46
N LYS A 110 -2.52 -6.96 8.15
CA LYS A 110 -3.64 -7.39 9.01
C LYS A 110 -4.03 -6.38 10.12
N PRO A 111 -3.10 -5.71 10.84
CA PRO A 111 -3.48 -4.69 11.81
C PRO A 111 -4.24 -3.53 11.18
N LEU A 112 -3.80 -3.04 10.02
CA LEU A 112 -4.52 -2.01 9.27
C LEU A 112 -5.91 -2.50 8.85
N LEU A 113 -6.02 -3.72 8.31
CA LEU A 113 -7.30 -4.29 7.89
C LEU A 113 -8.29 -4.39 9.05
N LYS A 114 -7.83 -4.73 10.26
CA LYS A 114 -8.66 -4.75 11.48
C LYS A 114 -9.15 -3.36 11.88
N ALA A 115 -8.38 -2.30 11.61
CA ALA A 115 -8.78 -0.94 11.94
C ALA A 115 -9.99 -0.46 11.12
N PHE A 116 -10.22 -1.02 9.95
CA PHE A 116 -11.43 -0.75 9.16
C PHE A 116 -12.72 -1.27 9.81
N ASP A 117 -12.64 -2.20 10.77
CA ASP A 117 -13.78 -2.68 11.55
C ASP A 117 -14.17 -1.75 12.70
N TRP A 118 -13.36 -0.74 13.03
CA TRP A 118 -13.67 0.21 14.10
C TRP A 118 -14.93 1.02 13.76
N PRO A 119 -15.82 1.27 14.72
CA PRO A 119 -17.13 1.89 14.48
C PRO A 119 -17.06 3.21 13.71
N ASP A 120 -16.09 4.07 14.05
CA ASP A 120 -15.91 5.39 13.44
C ASP A 120 -15.44 5.31 11.98
N ILE A 121 -14.64 4.29 11.66
CA ILE A 121 -14.15 4.03 10.31
C ILE A 121 -15.19 3.26 9.48
N ARG A 122 -15.67 2.14 10.00
CA ARG A 122 -16.59 1.22 9.32
C ARG A 122 -17.89 1.89 8.87
N SER A 123 -18.33 2.92 9.59
CA SER A 123 -19.54 3.68 9.22
C SER A 123 -19.35 4.51 7.95
N ARG A 124 -18.12 4.89 7.60
CA ARG A 124 -17.77 5.89 6.58
C ARG A 124 -17.08 5.31 5.37
N ILE A 125 -16.26 4.27 5.56
CA ILE A 125 -15.46 3.64 4.50
C ILE A 125 -15.68 2.13 4.47
N THR A 126 -15.25 1.51 3.38
CA THR A 126 -15.27 0.06 3.19
C THR A 126 -14.04 -0.39 2.43
N VAL A 127 -13.40 -1.48 2.85
CA VAL A 127 -12.33 -2.09 2.07
C VAL A 127 -12.97 -2.76 0.85
N ASP A 128 -12.58 -2.30 -0.33
CA ASP A 128 -13.03 -2.82 -1.63
C ASP A 128 -12.12 -3.98 -2.10
N GLY A 129 -10.86 -3.96 -1.69
CA GLY A 129 -9.92 -5.02 -1.95
C GLY A 129 -8.52 -4.74 -1.40
N VAL A 130 -7.77 -5.82 -1.25
CA VAL A 130 -6.34 -5.82 -0.89
C VAL A 130 -5.55 -6.36 -2.07
N ILE A 131 -4.59 -5.57 -2.55
CA ILE A 131 -3.71 -5.93 -3.66
C ILE A 131 -2.29 -6.11 -3.12
N ALA A 132 -1.76 -7.33 -3.23
CA ALA A 132 -0.35 -7.59 -2.93
C ALA A 132 0.48 -7.57 -4.23
N LEU A 133 1.62 -6.89 -4.20
CA LEU A 133 2.59 -6.90 -5.30
C LEU A 133 3.76 -7.81 -4.95
N ALA A 134 4.09 -8.72 -5.86
CA ALA A 134 5.23 -9.60 -5.75
C ALA A 134 6.11 -9.51 -7.01
N ASP A 135 7.41 -9.32 -6.81
CA ASP A 135 8.39 -9.31 -7.90
C ASP A 135 8.52 -10.73 -8.47
N ALA A 136 8.11 -10.93 -9.72
CA ALA A 136 8.04 -12.25 -10.35
C ALA A 136 9.42 -12.91 -10.45
N GLU A 137 10.47 -12.13 -10.72
CA GLU A 137 11.84 -12.67 -10.82
C GLU A 137 12.34 -13.12 -9.45
N ALA A 138 12.14 -12.29 -8.41
CA ALA A 138 12.55 -12.62 -7.05
C ALA A 138 11.82 -13.86 -6.52
N VAL A 139 10.49 -13.92 -6.68
CA VAL A 139 9.67 -15.07 -6.26
C VAL A 139 10.07 -16.34 -6.99
N ALA A 140 10.25 -16.29 -8.32
CA ALA A 140 10.70 -17.42 -9.11
C ALA A 140 12.08 -17.95 -8.68
N ALA A 141 12.93 -17.08 -8.12
CA ALA A 141 14.23 -17.43 -7.54
C ALA A 141 14.16 -17.87 -6.07
N GLY A 142 12.95 -18.03 -5.50
CA GLY A 142 12.74 -18.39 -4.09
C GLY A 142 13.06 -17.26 -3.11
N ARG A 143 13.01 -16.01 -3.57
CA ARG A 143 13.23 -14.81 -2.76
C ARG A 143 11.93 -14.00 -2.67
N PHE A 144 11.73 -13.26 -1.60
CA PHE A 144 10.56 -12.40 -1.42
C PHE A 144 10.81 -10.94 -1.84
N ALA A 145 12.07 -10.57 -2.11
CA ALA A 145 12.45 -9.24 -2.59
C ALA A 145 13.63 -9.33 -3.57
N PRO A 146 13.79 -8.36 -4.48
CA PRO A 146 14.91 -8.31 -5.41
C PRO A 146 16.26 -8.11 -4.70
N ASN A 147 16.27 -7.37 -3.60
CA ASN A 147 17.46 -7.10 -2.78
C ASN A 147 17.14 -7.30 -1.29
N ILE A 148 17.47 -8.47 -0.76
CA ILE A 148 17.20 -8.84 0.63
C ILE A 148 18.05 -8.00 1.59
N ASP A 149 19.32 -7.74 1.26
CA ASP A 149 20.21 -6.94 2.11
C ASP A 149 19.68 -5.51 2.31
N ALA A 150 19.10 -4.91 1.27
CA ALA A 150 18.47 -3.60 1.37
C ALA A 150 17.22 -3.63 2.26
N VAL A 151 16.43 -4.71 2.19
CA VAL A 151 15.24 -4.91 3.05
C VAL A 151 15.66 -5.06 4.50
N GLU A 152 16.70 -5.85 4.79
CA GLU A 152 17.23 -6.02 6.16
C GLU A 152 17.82 -4.71 6.70
N ALA A 153 18.54 -3.96 5.88
CA ALA A 153 19.08 -2.65 6.27
C ALA A 153 17.98 -1.64 6.59
N GLN A 154 16.92 -1.59 5.79
CA GLN A 154 15.76 -0.73 6.05
C GLN A 154 15.05 -1.16 7.34
N ARG A 155 14.85 -2.47 7.54
CA ARG A 155 14.27 -3.00 8.77
C ARG A 155 15.09 -2.61 10.00
N ALA A 156 16.41 -2.75 9.94
CA ALA A 156 17.32 -2.42 11.03
C ALA A 156 17.33 -0.91 11.37
N ALA A 157 16.99 -0.06 10.42
CA ALA A 157 16.93 1.39 10.60
C ALA A 157 15.59 1.88 11.18
N ASP A 158 14.60 1.00 11.31
CA ASP A 158 13.24 1.32 11.70
C ASP A 158 12.87 0.72 13.04
N ASP A 159 13.01 1.51 14.12
CA ASP A 159 12.71 1.10 15.49
C ASP A 159 11.22 0.78 15.76
N SER A 160 10.32 1.12 14.85
CA SER A 160 8.88 0.87 15.02
C SER A 160 8.43 -0.46 14.43
N LEU A 161 9.28 -1.11 13.64
CA LEU A 161 8.97 -2.42 13.09
C LEU A 161 9.21 -3.52 14.12
N ASP A 162 8.43 -4.58 14.00
CA ASP A 162 8.72 -5.82 14.69
C ASP A 162 9.97 -6.47 14.08
N HIS A 163 11.07 -6.49 14.86
CA HIS A 163 12.33 -7.08 14.46
C HIS A 163 12.39 -8.59 14.70
N GLU A 164 11.40 -9.17 15.37
CA GLU A 164 11.39 -10.59 15.74
C GLU A 164 10.74 -11.45 14.64
N THR A 165 9.72 -10.93 13.95
CA THR A 165 9.03 -11.66 12.88
C THR A 165 9.95 -11.89 11.68
N PRO A 166 10.19 -13.13 11.21
CA PRO A 166 10.97 -13.39 10.00
C PRO A 166 10.40 -12.67 8.77
N LEU A 167 11.26 -12.19 7.89
CA LEU A 167 10.82 -11.50 6.65
C LEU A 167 9.98 -12.40 5.74
N SER A 168 10.21 -13.72 5.77
CA SER A 168 9.38 -14.70 5.07
C SER A 168 7.93 -14.70 5.57
N GLU A 169 7.72 -14.59 6.88
CA GLU A 169 6.38 -14.54 7.47
C GLU A 169 5.67 -13.23 7.10
N VAL A 170 6.40 -12.11 7.05
CA VAL A 170 5.84 -10.84 6.56
C VAL A 170 5.36 -10.97 5.12
N PHE A 171 6.15 -11.63 4.26
CA PHE A 171 5.77 -11.89 2.88
C PHE A 171 4.54 -12.79 2.79
N GLU A 172 4.53 -13.90 3.53
CA GLU A 172 3.38 -14.82 3.58
C GLU A 172 2.12 -14.12 4.08
N ASP A 173 2.24 -13.23 5.07
CA ASP A 173 1.13 -12.46 5.60
C ASP A 173 0.57 -11.47 4.56
N GLN A 174 1.45 -10.78 3.82
CA GLN A 174 1.05 -9.89 2.73
C GLN A 174 0.32 -10.64 1.60
N ILE A 175 0.81 -11.81 1.21
CA ILE A 175 0.18 -12.65 0.18
C ILE A 175 -1.16 -13.21 0.66
N SER A 176 -1.20 -13.75 1.89
CA SER A 176 -2.37 -14.44 2.44
C SER A 176 -3.58 -13.53 2.70
N CYS A 177 -3.35 -12.24 2.90
CA CYS A 177 -4.44 -11.27 3.13
C CYS A 177 -4.95 -10.62 1.83
N ALA A 178 -4.32 -10.89 0.67
CA ALA A 178 -4.65 -10.24 -0.57
C ALA A 178 -5.83 -10.91 -1.29
N ASP A 179 -6.73 -10.07 -1.82
CA ASP A 179 -7.78 -10.51 -2.74
C ASP A 179 -7.23 -10.68 -4.17
N LEU A 180 -6.15 -9.94 -4.49
CA LEU A 180 -5.48 -9.99 -5.78
C LEU A 180 -3.97 -9.90 -5.59
N ILE A 181 -3.24 -10.82 -6.22
CA ILE A 181 -1.77 -10.77 -6.26
C ILE A 181 -1.33 -10.36 -7.66
N LEU A 182 -0.57 -9.26 -7.73
CA LEU A 182 0.04 -8.78 -8.97
C LEU A 182 1.51 -9.21 -9.01
N LEU A 183 1.84 -10.09 -9.95
CA LEU A 183 3.21 -10.40 -10.31
C LEU A 183 3.77 -9.26 -11.17
N THR A 184 4.72 -8.53 -10.61
CA THR A 184 5.37 -7.39 -11.26
C THR A 184 6.65 -7.81 -11.98
N LYS A 185 7.18 -6.94 -12.84
CA LYS A 185 8.42 -7.15 -13.62
C LYS A 185 8.44 -8.48 -14.40
N PRO A 186 7.35 -8.81 -15.11
CA PRO A 186 7.27 -10.07 -15.88
C PRO A 186 8.34 -10.18 -16.97
N ASP A 187 8.83 -9.05 -17.45
CA ASP A 187 9.92 -8.93 -18.44
C ASP A 187 11.25 -9.47 -17.90
N LEU A 188 11.51 -9.37 -16.60
CA LEU A 188 12.72 -9.92 -15.97
C LEU A 188 12.59 -11.42 -15.66
N ALA A 189 11.39 -11.87 -15.32
CA ALA A 189 11.13 -13.28 -14.97
C ALA A 189 11.05 -14.21 -16.20
N GLY A 190 10.55 -13.70 -17.31
CA GLY A 190 10.21 -14.52 -18.48
C GLY A 190 9.03 -15.47 -18.20
N GLU A 191 8.56 -16.19 -19.23
CA GLU A 191 7.39 -17.07 -19.13
C GLU A 191 7.55 -18.18 -18.08
N ASP A 192 8.70 -18.85 -18.07
CA ASP A 192 9.00 -19.92 -17.11
C ASP A 192 9.12 -19.39 -15.68
N GLY A 193 9.67 -18.19 -15.49
CA GLY A 193 9.76 -17.54 -14.19
C GLY A 193 8.37 -17.15 -13.67
N ILE A 194 7.51 -16.61 -14.51
CA ILE A 194 6.13 -16.27 -14.15
C ILE A 194 5.36 -17.53 -13.73
N ALA A 195 5.52 -18.64 -14.48
CA ALA A 195 4.88 -19.92 -14.13
C ALA A 195 5.34 -20.40 -12.74
N ARG A 196 6.66 -20.43 -12.48
CA ARG A 196 7.21 -20.80 -11.17
C ARG A 196 6.75 -19.86 -10.06
N ALA A 197 6.73 -18.55 -10.29
CA ALA A 197 6.27 -17.60 -9.30
C ALA A 197 4.79 -17.84 -8.91
N LYS A 198 3.94 -18.14 -9.88
CA LYS A 198 2.54 -18.52 -9.63
C LYS A 198 2.42 -19.78 -8.78
N ASP A 199 3.23 -20.81 -9.08
CA ASP A 199 3.21 -22.06 -8.32
C ASP A 199 3.68 -21.88 -6.86
N ILE A 200 4.57 -20.92 -6.60
CA ILE A 200 5.09 -20.63 -5.25
C ILE A 200 4.07 -19.89 -4.39
N ILE A 201 3.27 -19.01 -5.00
CA ILE A 201 2.33 -18.15 -4.25
C ILE A 201 0.87 -18.63 -4.30
N ALA A 202 0.58 -19.75 -4.97
CA ALA A 202 -0.75 -20.38 -5.02
C ALA A 202 -1.04 -21.16 -3.74
#